data_554df2c1a284c2490cdc225d0b833b92
#
_entry.id   554df2c1a284c2490cdc225d0b833b92
#
_cell.length_a   1.000
_cell.length_b   1.000
_cell.length_c   1.000
_cell.angle_alpha   90.00
_cell.angle_beta   90.00
_cell.angle_gamma   90.00
#
_symmetry.space_group_name_H-M   'P 1'
#
loop_
_entity.id
_entity.type
_entity.pdbx_description
1 polymer ?
#
loop_
_entity_poly.entity_id
_entity_poly.type
_entity_poly.pdbx_seq_one_letter_code
_entity_poly.pdbx_strand_id
1 'polypeptide(L)'
;MATFVLVPGMWLGSWAWHDVTEMLRGAGHSVYPVTLTGLGERVHLAGPQVDLDTHVADVVNLLRYEELREVVLVGHSYAGNVIAGVADRVPERIARLVYVDTWPLPDGVAQIDLNPPEARQAQEQQVATQGEGWRVPLPPWEELDEGNDLRGLGEAERRLMRARAVDHPFGTITQPVRLKNPAREALPKTAIWCSLTAEEVQEMVASYPAVCSELAKPGWQVVELPTGHWPMFSRPRELAELLGSLA
;
A
#
# COMPACT_ATOMS: atom_id res chain seq x y z
N MET A 1 6.52 23.07 -3.69
CA MET A 1 6.74 22.41 -2.37
C MET A 1 5.43 21.76 -1.98
N ALA A 2 5.41 20.46 -1.75
CA ALA A 2 4.22 19.70 -1.36
C ALA A 2 4.51 18.87 -0.11
N THR A 3 3.46 18.37 0.54
CA THR A 3 3.54 17.46 1.68
C THR A 3 3.18 16.05 1.25
N PHE A 4 4.10 15.10 1.43
CA PHE A 4 3.90 13.69 1.14
C PHE A 4 3.74 12.88 2.41
N VAL A 5 2.78 11.96 2.42
CA VAL A 5 2.67 10.90 3.42
C VAL A 5 2.79 9.57 2.69
N LEU A 6 3.81 8.77 3.04
CA LEU A 6 4.18 7.53 2.34
C LEU A 6 3.85 6.32 3.22
N VAL A 7 2.89 5.51 2.79
CA VAL A 7 2.39 4.36 3.54
C VAL A 7 2.88 3.07 2.88
N PRO A 8 3.64 2.20 3.58
CA PRO A 8 4.20 0.98 3.02
C PRO A 8 3.17 -0.14 2.96
N GLY A 9 3.44 -1.12 2.08
CA GLY A 9 2.68 -2.37 1.96
C GLY A 9 2.87 -3.33 3.13
N MET A 10 2.38 -4.56 2.96
CA MET A 10 2.52 -5.64 3.95
C MET A 10 3.98 -5.85 4.37
N TRP A 11 4.19 -6.31 5.60
CA TRP A 11 5.49 -6.67 6.20
C TRP A 11 6.48 -5.53 6.40
N LEU A 12 6.26 -4.37 5.78
CA LEU A 12 7.21 -3.26 5.70
C LEU A 12 6.89 -2.17 6.73
N GLY A 13 7.91 -1.37 7.07
CA GLY A 13 7.77 -0.13 7.84
C GLY A 13 8.22 1.09 7.04
N SER A 14 8.26 2.26 7.67
CA SER A 14 8.74 3.53 7.07
C SER A 14 10.12 3.43 6.43
N TRP A 15 10.97 2.52 6.94
CA TRP A 15 12.31 2.24 6.43
C TRP A 15 12.33 1.86 4.94
N ALA A 16 11.23 1.29 4.42
CA ALA A 16 11.11 0.92 3.02
C ALA A 16 11.11 2.14 2.08
N TRP A 17 10.68 3.29 2.58
CA TRP A 17 10.62 4.54 1.85
C TRP A 17 11.87 5.42 2.00
N HIS A 18 12.95 4.93 2.66
CA HIS A 18 14.11 5.72 3.03
C HIS A 18 14.67 6.53 1.84
N ASP A 19 15.04 5.86 0.76
CA ASP A 19 15.69 6.50 -0.39
C ASP A 19 14.76 7.48 -1.11
N VAL A 20 13.50 7.09 -1.31
CA VAL A 20 12.47 7.98 -1.89
C VAL A 20 12.25 9.21 -1.01
N THR A 21 12.24 9.02 0.32
CA THR A 21 12.09 10.13 1.29
C THR A 21 13.24 11.12 1.18
N GLU A 22 14.49 10.63 1.14
CA GLU A 22 15.67 11.51 1.05
C GLU A 22 15.67 12.30 -0.28
N MET A 23 15.30 11.66 -1.39
CA MET A 23 15.21 12.33 -2.69
C MET A 23 14.12 13.39 -2.74
N LEU A 24 12.92 13.11 -2.23
CA LEU A 24 11.82 14.08 -2.17
C LEU A 24 12.15 15.24 -1.24
N ARG A 25 12.79 15.00 -0.09
CA ARG A 25 13.27 16.05 0.81
C ARG A 25 14.35 16.89 0.15
N GLY A 26 15.28 16.25 -0.56
CA GLY A 26 16.31 16.93 -1.34
C GLY A 26 15.73 17.84 -2.45
N ALA A 27 14.55 17.50 -2.97
CA ALA A 27 13.79 18.33 -3.90
C ALA A 27 12.93 19.43 -3.23
N GLY A 28 13.01 19.57 -1.89
CA GLY A 28 12.34 20.63 -1.13
C GLY A 28 10.92 20.31 -0.68
N HIS A 29 10.51 19.05 -0.70
CA HIS A 29 9.19 18.61 -0.19
C HIS A 29 9.24 18.25 1.30
N SER A 30 8.10 18.37 1.98
CA SER A 30 7.90 17.81 3.32
C SER A 30 7.46 16.36 3.18
N VAL A 31 8.13 15.40 3.85
CA VAL A 31 7.88 13.96 3.65
C VAL A 31 7.77 13.24 4.98
N TYR A 32 6.67 12.51 5.16
CA TYR A 32 6.29 11.74 6.34
C TYR A 32 6.14 10.26 5.97
N PRO A 33 7.21 9.45 6.02
CA PRO A 33 7.10 8.01 5.87
C PRO A 33 6.47 7.41 7.13
N VAL A 34 5.46 6.54 6.97
CA VAL A 34 4.67 5.98 8.07
C VAL A 34 5.10 4.55 8.37
N THR A 35 5.15 4.19 9.65
CA THR A 35 5.12 2.80 10.09
C THR A 35 3.78 2.52 10.73
N LEU A 36 3.03 1.56 10.19
CA LEU A 36 1.74 1.15 10.71
C LEU A 36 1.89 0.30 11.98
N THR A 37 0.88 0.32 12.85
CA THR A 37 0.87 -0.45 14.10
C THR A 37 1.13 -1.94 13.86
N GLY A 38 2.08 -2.50 14.60
CA GLY A 38 2.48 -3.90 14.49
C GLY A 38 3.54 -4.19 13.43
N LEU A 39 4.04 -3.17 12.71
CA LEU A 39 5.04 -3.32 11.66
C LEU A 39 6.33 -2.56 12.01
N GLY A 40 7.43 -2.88 11.34
CA GLY A 40 8.72 -2.24 11.49
C GLY A 40 9.11 -2.00 12.95
N GLU A 41 9.53 -0.78 13.30
CA GLU A 41 9.90 -0.39 14.67
C GLU A 41 8.71 -0.38 15.66
N ARG A 42 7.47 -0.51 15.15
CA ARG A 42 6.25 -0.64 15.97
C ARG A 42 5.79 -2.10 16.13
N VAL A 43 6.65 -3.08 15.80
CA VAL A 43 6.35 -4.52 15.90
C VAL A 43 5.92 -4.95 17.32
N HIS A 44 6.40 -4.27 18.36
CA HIS A 44 6.02 -4.52 19.75
C HIS A 44 4.53 -4.24 20.05
N LEU A 45 3.82 -3.58 19.13
CA LEU A 45 2.37 -3.32 19.22
C LEU A 45 1.54 -4.34 18.42
N ALA A 46 2.20 -5.32 17.79
CA ALA A 46 1.52 -6.35 17.01
C ALA A 46 0.66 -7.26 17.90
N GLY A 47 -0.48 -7.66 17.37
CA GLY A 47 -1.39 -8.56 18.07
C GLY A 47 -2.65 -8.85 17.26
N PRO A 48 -3.45 -9.84 17.68
CA PRO A 48 -4.66 -10.24 16.96
C PRO A 48 -5.74 -9.16 16.87
N GLN A 49 -5.64 -8.10 17.69
CA GLN A 49 -6.56 -6.96 17.68
C GLN A 49 -6.22 -5.91 16.62
N VAL A 50 -5.05 -6.02 15.96
CA VAL A 50 -4.65 -5.07 14.91
C VAL A 50 -5.37 -5.41 13.62
N ASP A 51 -6.18 -4.47 13.15
CA ASP A 51 -7.03 -4.58 11.96
C ASP A 51 -6.80 -3.41 10.99
N LEU A 52 -7.55 -3.37 9.89
CA LEU A 52 -7.45 -2.29 8.90
C LEU A 52 -7.84 -0.94 9.49
N ASP A 53 -8.84 -0.88 10.35
CA ASP A 53 -9.26 0.36 11.02
C ASP A 53 -8.16 0.92 11.92
N THR A 54 -7.36 0.06 12.56
CA THR A 54 -6.17 0.44 13.34
C THR A 54 -5.14 1.12 12.44
N HIS A 55 -4.82 0.54 11.28
CA HIS A 55 -3.87 1.11 10.33
C HIS A 55 -4.37 2.41 9.69
N VAL A 56 -5.66 2.50 9.39
CA VAL A 56 -6.27 3.77 8.93
C VAL A 56 -6.19 4.84 10.03
N ALA A 57 -6.41 4.47 11.30
CA ALA A 57 -6.31 5.40 12.42
C ALA A 57 -4.87 5.92 12.62
N ASP A 58 -3.84 5.09 12.41
CA ASP A 58 -2.44 5.52 12.45
C ASP A 58 -2.20 6.72 11.53
N VAL A 59 -2.64 6.61 10.27
CA VAL A 59 -2.44 7.68 9.27
C VAL A 59 -3.34 8.88 9.53
N VAL A 60 -4.61 8.66 9.88
CA VAL A 60 -5.54 9.76 10.23
C VAL A 60 -5.00 10.57 11.41
N ASN A 61 -4.44 9.89 12.43
CA ASN A 61 -3.86 10.57 13.58
C ASN A 61 -2.60 11.35 13.20
N LEU A 62 -1.72 10.79 12.37
CA LEU A 62 -0.59 11.54 11.83
C LEU A 62 -1.07 12.84 11.18
N LEU A 63 -2.04 12.76 10.25
CA LEU A 63 -2.57 13.94 9.56
C LEU A 63 -3.17 14.98 10.53
N ARG A 64 -3.80 14.53 11.61
CA ARG A 64 -4.44 15.41 12.60
C ARG A 64 -3.44 16.06 13.55
N TYR A 65 -2.54 15.27 14.14
CA TYR A 65 -1.64 15.75 15.19
C TYR A 65 -0.45 16.55 14.65
N GLU A 66 -0.01 16.26 13.40
CA GLU A 66 0.94 17.10 12.67
C GLU A 66 0.25 18.23 11.88
N GLU A 67 -1.07 18.37 12.03
CA GLU A 67 -1.89 19.40 11.37
C GLU A 67 -1.74 19.45 9.84
N LEU A 68 -1.41 18.31 9.21
CA LEU A 68 -1.15 18.22 7.77
C LEU A 68 -2.42 18.46 6.97
N ARG A 69 -2.29 19.24 5.89
CA ARG A 69 -3.31 19.55 4.90
C ARG A 69 -2.70 19.53 3.50
N GLU A 70 -3.56 19.48 2.48
CA GLU A 70 -3.13 19.42 1.07
C GLU A 70 -2.08 18.33 0.83
N VAL A 71 -2.32 17.13 1.43
CA VAL A 71 -1.37 16.02 1.43
C VAL A 71 -1.47 15.23 0.15
N VAL A 72 -0.35 14.93 -0.47
CA VAL A 72 -0.20 13.84 -1.45
C VAL A 72 -0.03 12.54 -0.65
N LEU A 73 -1.11 11.77 -0.54
CA LEU A 73 -1.15 10.53 0.24
C LEU A 73 -0.83 9.34 -0.66
N VAL A 74 0.30 8.70 -0.42
CA VAL A 74 0.85 7.61 -1.24
C VAL A 74 0.71 6.28 -0.49
N GLY A 75 0.10 5.30 -1.11
CA GLY A 75 -0.01 3.94 -0.58
C GLY A 75 0.52 2.89 -1.55
N HIS A 76 1.37 2.01 -1.07
CA HIS A 76 1.91 0.89 -1.82
C HIS A 76 1.19 -0.40 -1.47
N SER A 77 0.83 -1.21 -2.47
CA SER A 77 0.29 -2.56 -2.25
C SER A 77 -0.92 -2.55 -1.29
N TYR A 78 -0.90 -3.34 -0.23
CA TYR A 78 -1.91 -3.36 0.85
C TYR A 78 -2.34 -1.94 1.30
N ALA A 79 -1.41 -1.00 1.37
CA ALA A 79 -1.70 0.36 1.81
C ALA A 79 -2.66 1.12 0.89
N GLY A 80 -2.98 0.62 -0.30
CA GLY A 80 -4.09 1.13 -1.12
C GLY A 80 -5.40 1.15 -0.36
N ASN A 81 -5.68 0.12 0.45
CA ASN A 81 -6.87 0.05 1.30
C ASN A 81 -6.79 1.02 2.49
N VAL A 82 -5.59 1.18 3.05
CA VAL A 82 -5.36 2.12 4.17
C VAL A 82 -5.63 3.55 3.70
N ILE A 83 -5.02 3.99 2.59
CA ILE A 83 -5.20 5.37 2.09
C ILE A 83 -6.62 5.64 1.60
N ALA A 84 -7.31 4.62 1.07
CA ALA A 84 -8.74 4.72 0.74
C ALA A 84 -9.59 4.96 2.00
N GLY A 85 -9.33 4.22 3.08
CA GLY A 85 -9.98 4.41 4.36
C GLY A 85 -9.66 5.76 5.03
N VAL A 86 -8.43 6.27 4.85
CA VAL A 86 -8.06 7.63 5.29
C VAL A 86 -8.83 8.69 4.51
N ALA A 87 -8.91 8.54 3.19
CA ALA A 87 -9.68 9.45 2.32
C ALA A 87 -11.18 9.47 2.66
N ASP A 88 -11.72 8.35 3.12
CA ASP A 88 -13.11 8.28 3.60
C ASP A 88 -13.30 9.07 4.90
N ARG A 89 -12.31 9.08 5.81
CA ARG A 89 -12.41 9.71 7.13
C ARG A 89 -12.06 11.19 7.17
N VAL A 90 -11.09 11.62 6.35
CA VAL A 90 -10.54 13.00 6.38
C VAL A 90 -10.23 13.51 4.97
N PRO A 91 -11.17 13.45 4.00
CA PRO A 91 -10.93 13.85 2.61
C PRO A 91 -10.45 15.30 2.50
N GLU A 92 -10.88 16.17 3.42
CA GLU A 92 -10.54 17.60 3.45
C GLU A 92 -9.06 17.90 3.75
N ARG A 93 -8.28 16.88 4.08
CA ARG A 93 -6.83 17.01 4.34
C ARG A 93 -5.97 16.56 3.15
N ILE A 94 -6.60 15.96 2.13
CA ILE A 94 -5.91 15.26 1.04
C ILE A 94 -6.05 16.08 -0.23
N ALA A 95 -4.91 16.38 -0.88
CA ALA A 95 -4.88 17.00 -2.20
C ALA A 95 -4.94 15.94 -3.32
N ARG A 96 -4.31 14.76 -3.10
CA ARG A 96 -4.23 13.68 -4.09
C ARG A 96 -3.98 12.34 -3.41
N LEU A 97 -4.57 11.29 -3.98
CA LEU A 97 -4.26 9.90 -3.66
C LEU A 97 -3.34 9.31 -4.74
N VAL A 98 -2.27 8.64 -4.33
CA VAL A 98 -1.35 7.94 -5.24
C VAL A 98 -1.26 6.47 -4.82
N TYR A 99 -1.66 5.59 -5.72
CA TYR A 99 -1.67 4.15 -5.56
C TYR A 99 -0.47 3.56 -6.30
N VAL A 100 0.49 3.03 -5.57
CA VAL A 100 1.72 2.45 -6.13
C VAL A 100 1.57 0.94 -6.18
N ASP A 101 1.49 0.42 -7.39
CA ASP A 101 1.26 -0.99 -7.73
C ASP A 101 0.08 -1.61 -6.96
N THR A 102 -1.03 -0.86 -6.90
CA THR A 102 -2.26 -1.23 -6.18
C THR A 102 -3.44 -0.34 -6.61
N TRP A 103 -4.62 -0.69 -6.10
CA TRP A 103 -5.87 0.10 -6.22
C TRP A 103 -6.71 -0.02 -4.96
N PRO A 104 -7.69 0.88 -4.70
CA PRO A 104 -8.62 0.75 -3.60
C PRO A 104 -9.64 -0.36 -3.88
N LEU A 105 -9.89 -1.20 -2.88
CA LEU A 105 -11.00 -2.15 -2.93
C LEU A 105 -12.35 -1.45 -2.77
N PRO A 106 -13.43 -2.02 -3.32
CA PRO A 106 -14.78 -1.52 -3.10
C PRO A 106 -15.21 -1.61 -1.63
N ASP A 107 -16.17 -0.77 -1.25
CA ASP A 107 -16.80 -0.84 0.07
C ASP A 107 -17.33 -2.24 0.39
N GLY A 108 -16.98 -2.75 1.56
CA GLY A 108 -17.39 -4.07 2.04
C GLY A 108 -16.52 -5.24 1.58
N VAL A 109 -15.48 -5.01 0.78
CA VAL A 109 -14.54 -6.05 0.32
C VAL A 109 -13.29 -6.05 1.19
N ALA A 110 -12.82 -7.22 1.60
CA ALA A 110 -11.55 -7.41 2.30
C ALA A 110 -10.44 -7.82 1.32
N GLN A 111 -9.19 -7.53 1.66
CA GLN A 111 -8.06 -7.91 0.80
C GLN A 111 -8.00 -9.41 0.52
N ILE A 112 -8.29 -10.23 1.52
CA ILE A 112 -8.28 -11.70 1.39
C ILE A 112 -9.33 -12.20 0.37
N ASP A 113 -10.37 -11.42 0.10
CA ASP A 113 -11.42 -11.77 -0.88
C ASP A 113 -10.92 -11.68 -2.33
N LEU A 114 -9.74 -11.10 -2.58
CA LEU A 114 -9.08 -11.13 -3.89
C LEU A 114 -8.53 -12.52 -4.23
N ASN A 115 -8.27 -13.33 -3.22
CA ASN A 115 -7.71 -14.66 -3.41
C ASN A 115 -8.80 -15.64 -3.86
N PRO A 116 -8.52 -16.51 -4.83
CA PRO A 116 -9.37 -17.67 -5.09
C PRO A 116 -9.57 -18.51 -3.82
N PRO A 117 -10.69 -19.25 -3.69
CA PRO A 117 -11.02 -19.98 -2.46
C PRO A 117 -9.89 -20.89 -1.95
N GLU A 118 -9.17 -21.56 -2.85
CA GLU A 118 -8.05 -22.44 -2.52
C GLU A 118 -6.85 -21.68 -1.95
N ALA A 119 -6.48 -20.53 -2.56
CA ALA A 119 -5.39 -19.68 -2.09
C ALA A 119 -5.75 -19.03 -0.75
N ARG A 120 -7.02 -18.62 -0.57
CA ARG A 120 -7.52 -18.12 0.72
C ARG A 120 -7.39 -19.18 1.81
N GLN A 121 -7.83 -20.41 1.55
CA GLN A 121 -7.72 -21.51 2.51
C GLN A 121 -6.25 -21.82 2.85
N ALA A 122 -5.37 -21.82 1.86
CA ALA A 122 -3.94 -22.02 2.07
C ALA A 122 -3.34 -20.92 2.97
N GLN A 123 -3.71 -19.65 2.75
CA GLN A 123 -3.27 -18.53 3.59
C GLN A 123 -3.82 -18.63 5.03
N GLU A 124 -5.10 -18.97 5.19
CA GLU A 124 -5.70 -19.21 6.52
C GLU A 124 -4.98 -20.35 7.27
N GLN A 125 -4.65 -21.45 6.55
CA GLN A 125 -3.89 -22.56 7.10
C GLN A 125 -2.45 -22.15 7.48
N GLN A 126 -1.79 -21.35 6.66
CA GLN A 126 -0.45 -20.80 6.97
C GLN A 126 -0.49 -19.95 8.23
N VAL A 127 -1.47 -19.05 8.33
CA VAL A 127 -1.66 -18.21 9.52
C VAL A 127 -1.89 -19.07 10.76
N ALA A 128 -2.71 -20.11 10.68
CA ALA A 128 -3.01 -20.99 11.79
C ALA A 128 -1.78 -21.80 12.26
N THR A 129 -0.93 -22.25 11.35
CA THR A 129 0.18 -23.18 11.65
C THR A 129 1.53 -22.49 11.86
N GLN A 130 1.76 -21.33 11.21
CA GLN A 130 3.04 -20.62 11.22
C GLN A 130 2.93 -19.20 11.80
N GLY A 131 1.73 -18.61 11.78
CA GLY A 131 1.46 -17.24 12.20
C GLY A 131 0.75 -17.12 13.55
N GLU A 132 0.80 -18.12 14.39
CA GLU A 132 0.14 -18.13 15.72
C GLU A 132 -1.35 -17.78 15.68
N GLY A 133 -2.00 -18.02 14.51
CA GLY A 133 -3.42 -17.74 14.28
C GLY A 133 -3.75 -16.27 13.96
N TRP A 134 -2.77 -15.38 13.91
CA TRP A 134 -3.03 -13.95 13.67
C TRP A 134 -1.96 -13.20 12.84
N ARG A 135 -0.89 -13.88 12.41
CA ARG A 135 0.19 -13.28 11.62
C ARG A 135 0.26 -13.89 10.24
N VAL A 136 0.52 -13.08 9.24
CA VAL A 136 0.85 -13.49 7.86
C VAL A 136 2.37 -13.39 7.71
N PRO A 137 3.10 -14.51 7.69
CA PRO A 137 4.55 -14.50 7.46
C PRO A 137 4.91 -13.90 6.10
N LEU A 138 6.09 -13.29 6.00
CA LEU A 138 6.65 -12.92 4.69
C LEU A 138 6.96 -14.22 3.92
N PRO A 139 6.39 -14.40 2.70
CA PRO A 139 6.63 -15.59 1.89
C PRO A 139 8.11 -15.80 1.56
N PRO A 140 8.54 -17.05 1.27
CA PRO A 140 9.84 -17.34 0.70
C PRO A 140 10.05 -16.58 -0.63
N TRP A 141 11.33 -16.31 -0.99
CA TRP A 141 11.62 -15.60 -2.24
C TRP A 141 11.14 -16.35 -3.48
N GLU A 142 11.15 -17.68 -3.44
CA GLU A 142 10.72 -18.55 -4.52
C GLU A 142 9.25 -18.31 -4.87
N GLU A 143 8.38 -18.17 -3.88
CA GLU A 143 6.96 -17.88 -4.09
C GLU A 143 6.73 -16.46 -4.64
N LEU A 144 7.49 -15.48 -4.15
CA LEU A 144 7.39 -14.09 -4.62
C LEU A 144 7.98 -13.90 -6.04
N ASP A 145 8.95 -14.74 -6.44
CA ASP A 145 9.58 -14.65 -7.76
C ASP A 145 8.71 -15.25 -8.87
N GLU A 146 7.84 -16.20 -8.54
CA GLU A 146 6.87 -16.78 -9.49
C GLU A 146 5.94 -15.71 -10.10
N GLY A 147 5.58 -14.67 -9.32
CA GLY A 147 4.77 -13.55 -9.76
C GLY A 147 5.52 -12.40 -10.44
N ASN A 148 6.82 -12.52 -10.70
CA ASN A 148 7.68 -11.39 -11.12
C ASN A 148 7.79 -10.24 -10.10
N ASP A 149 7.34 -10.43 -8.89
CA ASP A 149 7.31 -9.39 -7.88
C ASP A 149 8.72 -8.89 -7.53
N LEU A 150 9.72 -9.77 -7.59
CA LEU A 150 11.12 -9.46 -7.29
C LEU A 150 11.88 -8.82 -8.44
N ARG A 151 11.25 -8.55 -9.59
CA ARG A 151 11.90 -7.94 -10.75
C ARG A 151 12.58 -6.62 -10.36
N GLY A 152 13.85 -6.49 -10.69
CA GLY A 152 14.68 -5.31 -10.40
C GLY A 152 15.25 -5.24 -8.98
N LEU A 153 14.94 -6.20 -8.08
CA LEU A 153 15.57 -6.29 -6.77
C LEU A 153 16.88 -7.08 -6.85
N GLY A 154 17.97 -6.43 -6.46
CA GLY A 154 19.26 -7.07 -6.27
C GLY A 154 19.35 -7.83 -4.94
N GLU A 155 20.50 -8.46 -4.73
CA GLU A 155 20.74 -9.24 -3.50
C GLU A 155 20.78 -8.37 -2.23
N ALA A 156 21.21 -7.11 -2.36
CA ALA A 156 21.28 -6.17 -1.25
C ALA A 156 19.88 -5.77 -0.76
N GLU A 157 18.97 -5.47 -1.69
CA GLU A 157 17.57 -5.11 -1.40
C GLU A 157 16.82 -6.31 -0.81
N ARG A 158 16.99 -7.51 -1.37
CA ARG A 158 16.41 -8.75 -0.83
C ARG A 158 16.89 -9.04 0.59
N ARG A 159 18.20 -8.86 0.87
CA ARG A 159 18.74 -9.00 2.23
C ARG A 159 18.15 -7.94 3.18
N LEU A 160 18.05 -6.70 2.75
CA LEU A 160 17.48 -5.61 3.53
C LEU A 160 16.03 -5.91 3.91
N MET A 161 15.22 -6.31 2.93
CA MET A 161 13.82 -6.70 3.16
C MET A 161 13.73 -7.86 4.16
N ARG A 162 14.48 -8.94 3.95
CA ARG A 162 14.42 -10.11 4.84
C ARG A 162 14.87 -9.80 6.26
N ALA A 163 15.81 -8.87 6.43
CA ALA A 163 16.33 -8.47 7.73
C ALA A 163 15.38 -7.55 8.52
N ARG A 164 14.50 -6.81 7.83
CA ARG A 164 13.66 -5.76 8.45
C ARG A 164 12.16 -5.99 8.32
N ALA A 165 11.72 -6.86 7.41
CA ALA A 165 10.32 -7.25 7.32
C ALA A 165 9.89 -8.01 8.58
N VAL A 166 8.65 -7.80 8.97
CA VAL A 166 8.02 -8.50 10.10
C VAL A 166 6.70 -9.11 9.64
N ASP A 167 6.24 -10.13 10.33
CA ASP A 167 4.95 -10.75 10.04
C ASP A 167 3.82 -9.71 10.10
N HIS A 168 2.90 -9.80 9.15
CA HIS A 168 1.81 -8.83 9.00
C HIS A 168 0.57 -9.26 9.79
N PRO A 169 -0.11 -8.37 10.55
CA PRO A 169 -1.32 -8.73 11.29
C PRO A 169 -2.44 -9.17 10.35
N PHE A 170 -2.96 -10.39 10.54
CA PHE A 170 -3.96 -11.01 9.65
C PHE A 170 -5.29 -10.26 9.65
N GLY A 171 -5.69 -9.66 10.80
CA GLY A 171 -6.90 -8.86 10.91
C GLY A 171 -6.99 -7.72 9.91
N THR A 172 -5.84 -7.19 9.47
CA THR A 172 -5.78 -6.06 8.53
C THR A 172 -6.22 -6.43 7.11
N ILE A 173 -6.02 -7.67 6.71
CA ILE A 173 -6.39 -8.16 5.36
C ILE A 173 -7.73 -8.90 5.34
N THR A 174 -8.26 -9.28 6.51
CA THR A 174 -9.57 -9.92 6.64
C THR A 174 -10.69 -8.93 6.97
N GLN A 175 -10.36 -7.75 7.49
CA GLN A 175 -11.36 -6.71 7.73
C GLN A 175 -11.75 -6.04 6.41
N PRO A 176 -13.05 -5.98 6.07
CA PRO A 176 -13.52 -5.29 4.88
C PRO A 176 -13.26 -3.77 4.94
N VAL A 177 -12.91 -3.18 3.80
CA VAL A 177 -12.81 -1.73 3.64
C VAL A 177 -14.17 -1.07 3.87
N ARG A 178 -14.19 0.08 4.53
CA ARG A 178 -15.41 0.89 4.74
C ARG A 178 -15.25 2.24 4.05
N LEU A 179 -16.02 2.45 2.97
CA LEU A 179 -15.96 3.63 2.11
C LEU A 179 -17.35 4.22 1.94
N LYS A 180 -17.81 5.02 2.90
CA LYS A 180 -19.15 5.56 2.96
C LYS A 180 -19.23 7.06 2.63
N ASN A 181 -18.10 7.78 2.69
CA ASN A 181 -18.07 9.22 2.47
C ASN A 181 -17.93 9.56 0.97
N PRO A 182 -18.95 10.13 0.31
CA PRO A 182 -18.87 10.45 -1.11
C PRO A 182 -17.84 11.56 -1.42
N ALA A 183 -17.43 12.38 -0.45
CA ALA A 183 -16.44 13.44 -0.67
C ALA A 183 -15.09 12.91 -1.15
N ARG A 184 -14.72 11.64 -0.81
CA ARG A 184 -13.49 10.98 -1.30
C ARG A 184 -13.47 10.81 -2.82
N GLU A 185 -14.63 10.74 -3.47
CA GLU A 185 -14.72 10.47 -4.91
C GLU A 185 -14.22 11.64 -5.76
N ALA A 186 -14.31 12.85 -5.23
CA ALA A 186 -13.83 14.07 -5.88
C ALA A 186 -12.29 14.24 -5.82
N LEU A 187 -11.61 13.45 -4.98
CA LEU A 187 -10.16 13.55 -4.85
C LEU A 187 -9.46 13.08 -6.14
N PRO A 188 -8.45 13.82 -6.62
CA PRO A 188 -7.59 13.37 -7.69
C PRO A 188 -6.89 12.06 -7.33
N LYS A 189 -6.86 11.11 -8.27
CA LYS A 189 -6.27 9.78 -8.07
C LYS A 189 -5.26 9.48 -9.16
N THR A 190 -4.12 8.96 -8.76
CA THR A 190 -3.08 8.48 -9.68
C THR A 190 -2.76 7.03 -9.35
N ALA A 191 -2.73 6.16 -10.35
CA ALA A 191 -2.20 4.81 -10.26
C ALA A 191 -0.83 4.77 -10.93
N ILE A 192 0.16 4.23 -10.23
CA ILE A 192 1.51 3.94 -10.74
C ILE A 192 1.64 2.44 -10.83
N TRP A 193 1.54 1.90 -12.07
CA TRP A 193 1.67 0.47 -12.33
C TRP A 193 3.14 0.08 -12.49
N CYS A 194 3.55 -0.95 -11.77
CA CYS A 194 4.94 -1.40 -11.73
C CYS A 194 5.09 -2.85 -12.20
N SER A 195 4.42 -3.78 -11.54
CA SER A 195 4.46 -5.20 -11.86
C SER A 195 3.55 -5.56 -13.04
N LEU A 196 2.45 -4.83 -13.20
CA LEU A 196 1.49 -4.97 -14.30
C LEU A 196 1.60 -3.82 -15.29
N THR A 197 1.29 -4.09 -16.54
CA THR A 197 1.07 -3.09 -17.58
C THR A 197 -0.34 -2.51 -17.52
N ALA A 198 -0.57 -1.35 -18.14
CA ALA A 198 -1.91 -0.77 -18.24
C ALA A 198 -2.89 -1.69 -19.01
N GLU A 199 -2.41 -2.48 -19.98
CA GLU A 199 -3.20 -3.46 -20.72
C GLU A 199 -3.65 -4.62 -19.81
N GLU A 200 -2.74 -5.21 -19.06
CA GLU A 200 -3.05 -6.27 -18.07
C GLU A 200 -4.04 -5.80 -17.01
N VAL A 201 -3.91 -4.56 -16.56
CA VAL A 201 -4.88 -3.95 -15.62
C VAL A 201 -6.26 -3.79 -16.27
N GLN A 202 -6.35 -3.39 -17.53
CA GLN A 202 -7.62 -3.31 -18.26
C GLN A 202 -8.28 -4.70 -18.40
N GLU A 203 -7.51 -5.73 -18.71
CA GLU A 203 -7.98 -7.11 -18.75
C GLU A 203 -8.47 -7.59 -17.38
N MET A 204 -7.75 -7.25 -16.31
CA MET A 204 -8.15 -7.55 -14.93
C MET A 204 -9.47 -6.86 -14.56
N VAL A 205 -9.64 -5.57 -14.90
CA VAL A 205 -10.90 -4.84 -14.67
C VAL A 205 -12.06 -5.49 -15.43
N ALA A 206 -11.84 -5.92 -16.66
CA ALA A 206 -12.85 -6.61 -17.46
C ALA A 206 -13.22 -8.00 -16.89
N SER A 207 -12.23 -8.73 -16.39
CA SER A 207 -12.39 -10.08 -15.86
C SER A 207 -12.98 -10.12 -14.43
N TYR A 208 -12.66 -9.10 -13.63
CA TYR A 208 -13.04 -9.00 -12.21
C TYR A 208 -13.74 -7.69 -11.86
N PRO A 209 -14.84 -7.32 -12.55
CA PRO A 209 -15.47 -6.00 -12.41
C PRO A 209 -15.96 -5.70 -10.99
N ALA A 210 -16.30 -6.71 -10.21
CA ALA A 210 -16.79 -6.52 -8.85
C ALA A 210 -15.70 -5.97 -7.91
N VAL A 211 -14.48 -6.52 -7.95
CA VAL A 211 -13.36 -6.10 -7.09
C VAL A 211 -12.55 -4.94 -7.66
N CYS A 212 -12.65 -4.72 -8.97
CA CYS A 212 -12.00 -3.60 -9.66
C CYS A 212 -12.93 -2.41 -9.91
N SER A 213 -14.13 -2.37 -9.31
CA SER A 213 -15.14 -1.34 -9.58
C SER A 213 -14.66 0.08 -9.27
N GLU A 214 -13.75 0.27 -8.34
CA GLU A 214 -13.14 1.57 -8.06
C GLU A 214 -12.23 2.06 -9.21
N LEU A 215 -11.49 1.14 -9.88
CA LEU A 215 -10.68 1.47 -11.05
C LEU A 215 -11.52 1.82 -12.29
N ALA A 216 -12.72 1.27 -12.39
CA ALA A 216 -13.64 1.57 -13.49
C ALA A 216 -14.26 2.98 -13.39
N LYS A 217 -14.13 3.66 -12.23
CA LYS A 217 -14.62 5.03 -12.04
C LYS A 217 -13.75 6.03 -12.84
N PRO A 218 -14.34 7.14 -13.33
CA PRO A 218 -13.56 8.17 -14.03
C PRO A 218 -12.61 8.92 -13.10
N GLY A 219 -11.65 9.64 -13.71
CA GLY A 219 -10.77 10.57 -12.98
C GLY A 219 -9.45 9.97 -12.51
N TRP A 220 -9.09 8.77 -12.96
CA TRP A 220 -7.77 8.21 -12.75
C TRP A 220 -6.74 8.79 -13.72
N GLN A 221 -5.62 9.23 -13.19
CA GLN A 221 -4.37 9.36 -13.93
C GLN A 221 -3.60 8.05 -13.81
N VAL A 222 -3.17 7.50 -14.93
CA VAL A 222 -2.39 6.25 -14.96
C VAL A 222 -0.98 6.57 -15.47
N VAL A 223 0.01 6.05 -14.77
CA VAL A 223 1.42 6.15 -15.12
C VAL A 223 2.06 4.77 -14.96
N GLU A 224 2.94 4.41 -15.86
CA GLU A 224 3.71 3.17 -15.78
C GLU A 224 5.15 3.45 -15.31
N LEU A 225 5.61 2.66 -14.35
CA LEU A 225 7.00 2.57 -13.91
C LEU A 225 7.42 1.09 -13.94
N PRO A 226 7.72 0.52 -15.12
CA PRO A 226 7.93 -0.91 -15.28
C PRO A 226 9.07 -1.47 -14.42
N THR A 227 8.72 -2.21 -13.38
CA THR A 227 9.64 -2.89 -12.46
C THR A 227 8.86 -3.99 -11.71
N GLY A 228 9.43 -4.59 -10.64
CA GLY A 228 8.70 -5.48 -9.75
C GLY A 228 7.81 -4.73 -8.77
N HIS A 229 7.16 -5.49 -7.87
CA HIS A 229 6.17 -5.00 -6.91
C HIS A 229 6.69 -3.95 -5.91
N TRP A 230 8.01 -3.85 -5.72
CA TRP A 230 8.64 -2.94 -4.74
C TRP A 230 9.48 -1.85 -5.41
N PRO A 231 8.85 -0.85 -6.11
CA PRO A 231 9.58 0.20 -6.83
C PRO A 231 10.42 1.09 -5.92
N MET A 232 10.09 1.20 -4.63
CA MET A 232 10.86 1.96 -3.65
C MET A 232 12.25 1.38 -3.40
N PHE A 233 12.48 0.12 -3.76
CA PHE A 233 13.79 -0.54 -3.71
C PHE A 233 14.42 -0.67 -5.10
N SER A 234 13.64 -1.06 -6.11
CA SER A 234 14.16 -1.35 -7.45
C SER A 234 14.37 -0.11 -8.32
N ARG A 235 13.57 0.95 -8.11
CA ARG A 235 13.59 2.21 -8.88
C ARG A 235 13.31 3.45 -8.00
N PRO A 236 14.04 3.63 -6.88
CA PRO A 236 13.73 4.69 -5.91
C PRO A 236 13.82 6.09 -6.52
N ARG A 237 14.78 6.34 -7.43
CA ARG A 237 14.98 7.64 -8.07
C ARG A 237 13.81 7.98 -8.97
N GLU A 238 13.47 7.09 -9.89
CA GLU A 238 12.39 7.31 -10.86
C GLU A 238 11.04 7.42 -10.15
N LEU A 239 10.84 6.66 -9.08
CA LEU A 239 9.64 6.77 -8.25
C LEU A 239 9.58 8.14 -7.53
N ALA A 240 10.69 8.62 -6.99
CA ALA A 240 10.73 9.94 -6.34
C ALA A 240 10.49 11.09 -7.32
N GLU A 241 11.11 11.02 -8.52
CA GLU A 241 10.89 12.00 -9.60
C GLU A 241 9.43 12.02 -10.05
N LEU A 242 8.83 10.84 -10.23
CA LEU A 242 7.43 10.70 -10.60
C LEU A 242 6.51 11.28 -9.51
N LEU A 243 6.70 10.90 -8.25
CA LEU A 243 5.93 11.45 -7.13
C LEU A 243 6.08 12.98 -7.05
N GLY A 244 7.31 13.50 -7.18
CA GLY A 244 7.57 14.95 -7.20
C GLY A 244 6.83 15.68 -8.31
N SER A 245 6.63 15.06 -9.48
CA SER A 245 5.88 15.64 -10.60
C SER A 245 4.36 15.71 -10.38
N LEU A 246 3.84 14.98 -9.39
CA LEU A 246 2.43 14.95 -9.00
C LEU A 246 2.09 15.97 -7.90
N ALA A 247 3.08 16.71 -7.43
CA ALA A 247 3.00 17.66 -6.33
C ALA A 247 2.30 19.00 -6.69
#